data_5b8bf9074cce35b60773da1a757b4fa5
#
_entry.id   5b8bf9074cce35b60773da1a757b4fa5
#
_cell.length_a   1.000
_cell.length_b   1.000
_cell.length_c   1.000
_cell.angle_alpha   90.00
_cell.angle_beta   90.00
_cell.angle_gamma   90.00
#
_symmetry.space_group_name_H-M   'P 1'
#
loop_
_entity.id
_entity.type
_entity.pdbx_description
1 polymer ?
#
loop_
_entity_poly.entity_id
_entity_poly.type
_entity_poly.pdbx_seq_one_letter_code
_entity_poly.pdbx_strand_id
1 'polypeptide(L)'
;MVQERISMSSMVCTKCGVSSDETKPMKCAKCGGRDFYESKGSAFSSKPASHPKAEAAQQTASAETPDAETVTLFDKYGGVPTIARLVRAFHAEILNRKHLAAYFDGIDLAQLAEHTVLYLAYVMGKPAEVYTGRDMYAAHAKFHIHGMHYDEVADVLKDVLMGGGVSKPDIDVIMKHVESLREMIVA
;
A
#
# COMPACT_ATOMS: atom_id res chain seq x y z
N MET A 1 -39.83 -14.68 -6.55
CA MET A 1 -38.99 -14.68 -5.32
C MET A 1 -37.65 -14.10 -5.70
N VAL A 2 -37.44 -12.82 -5.37
CA VAL A 2 -36.18 -12.10 -5.68
C VAL A 2 -35.27 -12.29 -4.48
N GLN A 3 -34.16 -12.98 -4.69
CA GLN A 3 -33.17 -13.25 -3.66
C GLN A 3 -32.28 -12.01 -3.53
N GLU A 4 -32.49 -11.22 -2.49
CA GLU A 4 -31.64 -10.10 -2.11
C GLU A 4 -30.24 -10.64 -1.82
N ARG A 5 -29.27 -10.23 -2.65
CA ARG A 5 -27.84 -10.44 -2.38
C ARG A 5 -27.44 -9.47 -1.26
N ILE A 6 -27.28 -10.01 -0.08
CA ILE A 6 -26.69 -9.28 1.06
C ILE A 6 -25.23 -9.01 0.69
N SER A 7 -24.91 -7.74 0.49
CA SER A 7 -23.53 -7.27 0.30
C SER A 7 -22.82 -7.44 1.65
N MET A 8 -21.93 -8.43 1.73
CA MET A 8 -21.12 -8.65 2.93
C MET A 8 -20.00 -7.61 2.96
N SER A 9 -20.14 -6.60 3.81
CA SER A 9 -19.05 -5.70 4.16
C SER A 9 -18.12 -6.41 5.14
N SER A 10 -16.84 -6.49 4.82
CA SER A 10 -15.84 -7.01 5.76
C SER A 10 -15.11 -5.87 6.47
N MET A 11 -14.89 -6.04 7.78
CA MET A 11 -14.14 -5.08 8.59
C MET A 11 -12.67 -5.48 8.64
N VAL A 12 -11.78 -4.54 8.32
CA VAL A 12 -10.33 -4.78 8.30
C VAL A 12 -9.69 -4.09 9.51
N CYS A 13 -8.89 -4.84 10.28
CA CYS A 13 -8.16 -4.29 11.41
C CYS A 13 -7.08 -3.33 10.96
N THR A 14 -7.10 -2.09 11.47
CA THR A 14 -6.11 -1.05 11.13
C THR A 14 -4.72 -1.37 11.64
N LYS A 15 -4.59 -2.23 12.67
CA LYS A 15 -3.31 -2.59 13.28
C LYS A 15 -2.55 -3.69 12.55
N CYS A 16 -3.23 -4.69 11.97
CA CYS A 16 -2.58 -5.85 11.36
C CYS A 16 -3.14 -6.25 9.99
N GLY A 17 -4.11 -5.51 9.43
CA GLY A 17 -4.68 -5.75 8.11
C GLY A 17 -5.56 -7.01 7.98
N VAL A 18 -5.82 -7.74 9.06
CA VAL A 18 -6.68 -8.94 9.01
C VAL A 18 -8.14 -8.53 8.85
N SER A 19 -8.79 -9.07 7.82
CA SER A 19 -10.22 -8.93 7.62
C SER A 19 -11.03 -9.85 8.52
N SER A 20 -12.18 -9.37 9.00
CA SER A 20 -13.17 -10.12 9.78
C SER A 20 -14.53 -9.99 9.12
N ASP A 21 -15.24 -11.09 8.97
CA ASP A 21 -16.60 -11.12 8.42
C ASP A 21 -17.66 -10.63 9.42
N GLU A 22 -17.25 -10.27 10.62
CA GLU A 22 -18.14 -9.68 11.62
C GLU A 22 -18.36 -8.19 11.37
N THR A 23 -19.61 -7.77 11.37
CA THR A 23 -20.05 -6.40 11.11
C THR A 23 -19.54 -5.36 12.12
N LYS A 24 -19.00 -5.79 13.26
CA LYS A 24 -18.41 -4.90 14.28
C LYS A 24 -17.56 -5.70 15.30
N PRO A 25 -16.37 -6.18 14.94
CA PRO A 25 -15.56 -6.91 15.90
C PRO A 25 -15.07 -5.97 17.02
N MET A 26 -15.28 -6.36 18.27
CA MET A 26 -14.81 -5.58 19.43
C MET A 26 -13.28 -5.63 19.60
N LYS A 27 -12.63 -6.67 19.05
CA LYS A 27 -11.17 -6.87 19.07
C LYS A 27 -10.75 -7.75 17.89
N CYS A 28 -9.61 -7.45 17.29
CA CYS A 28 -8.99 -8.29 16.29
C CYS A 28 -8.52 -9.62 16.92
N ALA A 29 -8.93 -10.75 16.36
CA ALA A 29 -8.55 -12.08 16.87
C ALA A 29 -7.04 -12.35 16.78
N LYS A 30 -6.32 -11.68 15.87
CA LYS A 30 -4.89 -11.87 15.63
C LYS A 30 -4.01 -10.96 16.50
N CYS A 31 -4.35 -9.68 16.65
CA CYS A 31 -3.47 -8.70 17.32
C CYS A 31 -4.11 -7.97 18.51
N GLY A 32 -5.37 -8.24 18.82
CA GLY A 32 -6.11 -7.57 19.90
C GLY A 32 -6.45 -6.09 19.64
N GLY A 33 -6.13 -5.56 18.46
CA GLY A 33 -6.48 -4.18 18.05
C GLY A 33 -7.99 -3.96 18.06
N ARG A 34 -8.41 -2.72 18.34
CA ARG A 34 -9.85 -2.35 18.44
C ARG A 34 -10.32 -1.47 17.30
N ASP A 35 -9.42 -1.04 16.42
CA ASP A 35 -9.73 -0.13 15.34
C ASP A 35 -9.88 -0.92 14.03
N PHE A 36 -11.02 -0.72 13.35
CA PHE A 36 -11.37 -1.39 12.10
C PHE A 36 -11.92 -0.37 11.11
N TYR A 37 -11.70 -0.61 9.82
CA TYR A 37 -12.37 0.11 8.74
C TYR A 37 -13.17 -0.86 7.88
N GLU A 38 -14.29 -0.37 7.32
CA GLU A 38 -15.18 -1.15 6.48
C GLU A 38 -14.63 -1.23 5.05
N SER A 39 -14.32 -2.46 4.60
CA SER A 39 -13.96 -2.73 3.21
C SER A 39 -15.22 -3.19 2.48
N LYS A 40 -15.71 -2.40 1.53
CA LYS A 40 -16.80 -2.83 0.64
C LYS A 40 -16.22 -3.74 -0.42
N GLY A 41 -16.27 -5.05 -0.17
CA GLY A 41 -15.72 -6.08 -1.05
C GLY A 41 -16.47 -6.16 -2.38
N SER A 42 -15.76 -5.89 -3.46
CA SER A 42 -16.08 -6.47 -4.76
C SER A 42 -15.39 -7.83 -4.82
N ALA A 43 -16.18 -8.89 -4.92
CA ALA A 43 -15.67 -10.26 -5.02
C ALA A 43 -14.87 -10.42 -6.31
N PHE A 44 -13.53 -10.42 -6.19
CA PHE A 44 -12.64 -10.78 -7.27
C PHE A 44 -12.03 -12.15 -6.95
N SER A 45 -12.55 -13.18 -7.63
CA SER A 45 -11.99 -14.52 -7.63
C SER A 45 -10.70 -14.50 -8.44
N SER A 46 -9.56 -14.56 -7.79
CA SER A 46 -8.29 -14.83 -8.46
C SER A 46 -7.59 -16.00 -7.81
N LYS A 47 -7.46 -17.04 -8.61
CA LYS A 47 -6.65 -18.23 -8.44
C LYS A 47 -5.21 -17.83 -8.10
N PRO A 48 -4.54 -18.45 -7.13
CA PRO A 48 -3.16 -18.11 -6.81
C PRO A 48 -2.24 -18.48 -7.97
N ALA A 49 -1.59 -17.49 -8.56
CA ALA A 49 -0.46 -17.71 -9.44
C ALA A 49 0.77 -17.97 -8.57
N SER A 50 1.40 -19.11 -8.80
CA SER A 50 2.67 -19.52 -8.19
C SER A 50 3.76 -18.50 -8.50
N HIS A 51 4.32 -17.89 -7.45
CA HIS A 51 5.47 -16.99 -7.57
C HIS A 51 6.74 -17.77 -7.98
N PRO A 52 7.53 -17.27 -8.93
CA PRO A 52 8.89 -17.72 -9.06
C PRO A 52 9.71 -17.15 -7.89
N LYS A 53 10.33 -18.06 -7.17
CA LYS A 53 11.22 -17.84 -6.05
C LYS A 53 12.44 -17.03 -6.52
N ALA A 54 12.48 -15.74 -6.21
CA ALA A 54 13.69 -14.96 -6.32
C ALA A 54 14.61 -15.33 -5.17
N GLU A 55 15.69 -16.01 -5.49
CA GLU A 55 16.79 -16.36 -4.59
C GLU A 55 17.58 -15.08 -4.31
N ALA A 56 17.36 -14.48 -3.16
CA ALA A 56 18.13 -13.35 -2.70
C ALA A 56 19.04 -13.79 -1.54
N ALA A 57 20.32 -13.53 -1.75
CA ALA A 57 21.47 -13.68 -0.88
C ALA A 57 21.17 -13.67 0.63
N GLN A 58 21.55 -14.79 1.26
CA GLN A 58 21.71 -14.92 2.71
C GLN A 58 22.80 -13.96 3.19
N GLN A 59 22.41 -12.96 3.97
CA GLN A 59 23.32 -12.34 4.92
C GLN A 59 22.89 -12.76 6.31
N THR A 60 23.78 -13.48 6.96
CA THR A 60 23.75 -13.92 8.34
C THR A 60 23.52 -12.75 9.28
N ALA A 61 22.37 -12.74 9.94
CA ALA A 61 22.16 -11.94 11.13
C ALA A 61 21.80 -12.86 12.27
N SER A 62 22.61 -12.78 13.30
CA SER A 62 22.57 -13.47 14.59
C SER A 62 21.18 -13.44 15.22
N ALA A 63 20.81 -14.57 15.82
CA ALA A 63 19.65 -14.71 16.68
C ALA A 63 19.76 -13.74 17.87
N GLU A 64 18.88 -12.72 17.90
CA GLU A 64 18.59 -11.96 19.11
C GLU A 64 17.10 -12.00 19.37
N THR A 65 16.76 -12.32 20.59
CA THR A 65 15.51 -12.47 21.31
C THR A 65 14.32 -11.62 20.85
N PRO A 66 13.08 -12.16 20.85
CA PRO A 66 11.88 -11.42 20.46
C PRO A 66 11.31 -10.68 21.69
N ASP A 67 11.83 -9.48 21.98
CA ASP A 67 11.21 -8.55 22.92
C ASP A 67 11.72 -7.12 22.68
N ALA A 68 11.31 -6.54 21.56
CA ALA A 68 11.09 -5.11 21.37
C ALA A 68 10.17 -4.97 20.17
N GLU A 69 8.92 -4.55 20.38
CA GLU A 69 8.03 -4.11 19.29
C GLU A 69 8.74 -2.98 18.54
N THR A 70 9.46 -3.35 17.48
CA THR A 70 10.08 -2.35 16.59
C THR A 70 8.95 -1.58 15.94
N VAL A 71 8.72 -0.38 16.45
CA VAL A 71 7.71 0.55 15.90
C VAL A 71 8.06 0.78 14.43
N THR A 72 7.20 0.31 13.54
CA THR A 72 7.41 0.48 12.10
C THR A 72 7.32 1.97 11.72
N LEU A 73 7.89 2.37 10.58
CA LEU A 73 7.70 3.74 10.07
C LEU A 73 6.20 4.04 9.90
N PHE A 74 5.40 3.07 9.49
CA PHE A 74 3.96 3.22 9.39
C PHE A 74 3.30 3.62 10.71
N ASP A 75 3.66 2.96 11.81
CA ASP A 75 3.14 3.27 13.15
C ASP A 75 3.68 4.60 13.67
N LYS A 76 4.96 4.88 13.43
CA LYS A 76 5.64 6.14 13.80
C LYS A 76 4.89 7.37 13.25
N TYR A 77 4.36 7.27 12.05
CA TYR A 77 3.63 8.37 11.40
C TYR A 77 2.11 8.30 11.57
N GLY A 78 1.61 7.52 12.52
CA GLY A 78 0.20 7.49 12.91
C GLY A 78 -0.69 6.57 12.06
N GLY A 79 -0.08 5.63 11.33
CA GLY A 79 -0.80 4.55 10.65
C GLY A 79 -1.73 5.00 9.53
N VAL A 80 -2.79 4.21 9.31
CA VAL A 80 -3.73 4.41 8.19
C VAL A 80 -4.28 5.83 8.04
N PRO A 81 -4.72 6.54 9.10
CA PRO A 81 -5.31 7.87 8.92
C PRO A 81 -4.34 8.89 8.30
N THR A 82 -3.08 8.87 8.73
CA THR A 82 -2.05 9.77 8.20
C THR A 82 -1.63 9.38 6.80
N ILE A 83 -1.35 8.08 6.58
CA ILE A 83 -0.91 7.60 5.28
C ILE A 83 -2.01 7.79 4.22
N ALA A 84 -3.28 7.54 4.54
CA ALA A 84 -4.38 7.81 3.63
C ALA A 84 -4.52 9.30 3.26
N ARG A 85 -4.19 10.21 4.18
CA ARG A 85 -4.15 11.66 3.89
C ARG A 85 -3.00 11.99 2.93
N LEU A 86 -1.80 11.43 3.15
CA LEU A 86 -0.65 11.60 2.26
C LEU A 86 -0.93 11.05 0.86
N VAL A 87 -1.53 9.85 0.77
CA VAL A 87 -1.91 9.23 -0.51
C VAL A 87 -2.90 10.09 -1.28
N ARG A 88 -3.91 10.67 -0.61
CA ARG A 88 -4.85 11.59 -1.27
C ARG A 88 -4.16 12.85 -1.77
N ALA A 89 -3.26 13.44 -0.99
CA ALA A 89 -2.48 14.59 -1.43
C ALA A 89 -1.58 14.24 -2.63
N PHE A 90 -0.91 13.10 -2.59
CA PHE A 90 -0.09 12.58 -3.69
C PHE A 90 -0.89 12.40 -4.98
N HIS A 91 -2.04 11.73 -4.93
CA HIS A 91 -2.89 11.57 -6.11
C HIS A 91 -3.41 12.90 -6.63
N ALA A 92 -3.79 13.84 -5.75
CA ALA A 92 -4.24 15.17 -6.17
C ALA A 92 -3.14 15.92 -6.93
N GLU A 93 -1.89 15.87 -6.45
CA GLU A 93 -0.75 16.50 -7.10
C GLU A 93 -0.44 15.88 -8.47
N ILE A 94 -0.53 14.56 -8.62
CA ILE A 94 -0.35 13.88 -9.91
C ILE A 94 -1.46 14.27 -10.88
N LEU A 95 -2.71 14.26 -10.45
CA LEU A 95 -3.87 14.55 -11.30
C LEU A 95 -3.92 16.02 -11.74
N ASN A 96 -3.27 16.93 -11.02
CA ASN A 96 -3.10 18.33 -11.46
C ASN A 96 -2.13 18.46 -12.65
N ARG A 97 -1.33 17.46 -12.94
CA ARG A 97 -0.41 17.41 -14.08
C ARG A 97 -1.04 16.67 -15.25
N LYS A 98 -1.50 17.37 -16.28
CA LYS A 98 -2.29 16.81 -17.41
C LYS A 98 -1.63 15.58 -18.07
N HIS A 99 -0.31 15.60 -18.25
CA HIS A 99 0.43 14.50 -18.87
C HIS A 99 0.53 13.26 -17.97
N LEU A 100 0.52 13.45 -16.65
CA LEU A 100 0.45 12.33 -15.69
C LEU A 100 -0.98 11.84 -15.48
N ALA A 101 -1.95 12.76 -15.44
CA ALA A 101 -3.36 12.44 -15.26
C ALA A 101 -3.87 11.45 -16.33
N ALA A 102 -3.35 11.52 -17.55
CA ALA A 102 -3.73 10.61 -18.64
C ALA A 102 -3.48 9.12 -18.33
N TYR A 103 -2.53 8.80 -17.47
CA TYR A 103 -2.30 7.41 -17.03
C TYR A 103 -3.41 6.87 -16.13
N PHE A 104 -4.24 7.74 -15.58
CA PHE A 104 -5.32 7.39 -14.65
C PHE A 104 -6.70 7.39 -15.29
N ASP A 105 -6.79 7.61 -16.62
CA ASP A 105 -8.05 7.56 -17.33
C ASP A 105 -8.70 6.18 -17.22
N GLY A 106 -9.95 6.16 -16.73
CA GLY A 106 -10.69 4.92 -16.51
C GLY A 106 -10.27 4.10 -15.29
N ILE A 107 -9.38 4.63 -14.45
CA ILE A 107 -8.98 4.00 -13.19
C ILE A 107 -9.93 4.42 -12.05
N ASP A 108 -10.37 3.45 -11.25
CA ASP A 108 -11.06 3.75 -9.98
C ASP A 108 -10.03 4.32 -8.98
N LEU A 109 -10.05 5.65 -8.82
CA LEU A 109 -9.12 6.36 -7.94
C LEU A 109 -9.31 6.03 -6.47
N ALA A 110 -10.53 5.64 -6.05
CA ALA A 110 -10.77 5.26 -4.67
C ALA A 110 -10.10 3.92 -4.36
N GLN A 111 -10.29 2.94 -5.22
CA GLN A 111 -9.64 1.64 -5.12
C GLN A 111 -8.11 1.77 -5.24
N LEU A 112 -7.63 2.61 -6.14
CA LEU A 112 -6.19 2.88 -6.28
C LEU A 112 -5.62 3.47 -5.00
N ALA A 113 -6.32 4.43 -4.37
CA ALA A 113 -5.87 5.03 -3.11
C ALA A 113 -5.78 3.99 -1.98
N GLU A 114 -6.75 3.09 -1.86
CA GLU A 114 -6.71 1.99 -0.89
C GLU A 114 -5.49 1.09 -1.13
N HIS A 115 -5.24 0.66 -2.36
CA HIS A 115 -4.08 -0.14 -2.72
C HIS A 115 -2.77 0.59 -2.43
N THR A 116 -2.69 1.89 -2.72
CA THR A 116 -1.50 2.70 -2.45
C THR A 116 -1.23 2.81 -0.95
N VAL A 117 -2.27 2.96 -0.12
CA VAL A 117 -2.11 2.94 1.35
C VAL A 117 -1.54 1.62 1.85
N LEU A 118 -2.07 0.49 1.36
CA LEU A 118 -1.58 -0.84 1.73
C LEU A 118 -0.14 -1.06 1.27
N TYR A 119 0.20 -0.60 0.07
CA TYR A 119 1.56 -0.68 -0.46
C TYR A 119 2.54 0.16 0.37
N LEU A 120 2.19 1.40 0.69
CA LEU A 120 3.01 2.24 1.55
C LEU A 120 3.14 1.65 2.96
N ALA A 121 2.09 1.03 3.50
CA ALA A 121 2.18 0.33 4.77
C ALA A 121 3.25 -0.77 4.72
N TYR A 122 3.29 -1.57 3.65
CA TYR A 122 4.34 -2.56 3.42
C TYR A 122 5.73 -1.93 3.32
N VAL A 123 5.91 -0.91 2.47
CA VAL A 123 7.19 -0.18 2.31
C VAL A 123 7.67 0.43 3.63
N MET A 124 6.73 0.87 4.47
CA MET A 124 7.01 1.47 5.78
C MET A 124 7.14 0.45 6.92
N GLY A 125 7.33 -0.83 6.59
CA GLY A 125 7.71 -1.88 7.53
C GLY A 125 6.58 -2.76 8.06
N LYS A 126 5.37 -2.67 7.51
CA LYS A 126 4.32 -3.66 7.80
C LYS A 126 4.62 -4.98 7.09
N PRO A 127 4.15 -6.13 7.63
CA PRO A 127 4.33 -7.42 6.97
C PRO A 127 3.80 -7.45 5.54
N ALA A 128 4.43 -8.23 4.66
CA ALA A 128 4.09 -8.30 3.23
C ALA A 128 2.63 -8.76 2.98
N GLU A 129 2.05 -9.52 3.88
CA GLU A 129 0.67 -9.99 3.83
C GLU A 129 -0.38 -8.86 3.90
N VAL A 130 0.04 -7.66 4.30
CA VAL A 130 -0.83 -6.46 4.30
C VAL A 130 -1.13 -6.02 2.86
N TYR A 131 -0.19 -6.21 1.94
CA TYR A 131 -0.37 -5.87 0.54
C TYR A 131 -0.89 -7.06 -0.26
N THR A 132 -2.13 -6.99 -0.69
CA THR A 132 -2.81 -8.01 -1.52
C THR A 132 -3.00 -7.57 -2.97
N GLY A 133 -2.35 -6.47 -3.37
CA GLY A 133 -2.42 -5.92 -4.73
C GLY A 133 -1.64 -6.74 -5.76
N ARG A 134 -1.67 -6.28 -7.01
CA ARG A 134 -0.87 -6.85 -8.08
C ARG A 134 0.60 -6.56 -7.85
N ASP A 135 1.47 -7.41 -8.41
CA ASP A 135 2.89 -7.06 -8.49
C ASP A 135 3.10 -5.77 -9.32
N MET A 136 4.22 -5.08 -9.08
CA MET A 136 4.47 -3.77 -9.67
C MET A 136 4.56 -3.80 -11.19
N TYR A 137 5.20 -4.83 -11.75
CA TYR A 137 5.30 -4.99 -13.19
C TYR A 137 3.92 -5.18 -13.83
N ALA A 138 3.13 -6.15 -13.35
CA ALA A 138 1.80 -6.44 -13.89
C ALA A 138 0.81 -5.27 -13.72
N ALA A 139 1.00 -4.44 -12.69
CA ALA A 139 0.19 -3.25 -12.47
C ALA A 139 0.49 -2.13 -13.47
N HIS A 140 1.75 -1.99 -13.92
CA HIS A 140 2.21 -0.83 -14.70
C HIS A 140 2.52 -1.14 -16.17
N ALA A 141 2.78 -2.40 -16.54
CA ALA A 141 3.24 -2.80 -17.89
C ALA A 141 2.39 -2.25 -19.05
N LYS A 142 1.08 -2.15 -18.87
CA LYS A 142 0.17 -1.67 -19.94
C LYS A 142 0.26 -0.16 -20.19
N PHE A 143 0.86 0.61 -19.30
CA PHE A 143 0.88 2.07 -19.38
C PHE A 143 2.09 2.63 -20.12
N HIS A 144 3.12 1.83 -20.39
CA HIS A 144 4.35 2.24 -21.07
C HIS A 144 4.92 3.54 -20.46
N ILE A 145 5.16 3.53 -19.16
CA ILE A 145 5.57 4.71 -18.40
C ILE A 145 6.99 5.11 -18.80
N HIS A 146 7.15 6.35 -19.25
CA HIS A 146 8.46 6.90 -19.56
C HIS A 146 9.25 7.25 -18.31
N GLY A 147 10.57 7.08 -18.35
CA GLY A 147 11.46 7.36 -17.20
C GLY A 147 11.29 8.76 -16.61
N MET A 148 11.12 9.79 -17.46
CA MET A 148 10.89 11.17 -17.00
C MET A 148 9.58 11.32 -16.19
N HIS A 149 8.52 10.60 -16.56
CA HIS A 149 7.25 10.62 -15.83
C HIS A 149 7.37 9.87 -14.50
N TYR A 150 8.14 8.79 -14.49
CA TYR A 150 8.47 8.07 -13.26
C TYR A 150 9.22 8.98 -12.27
N ASP A 151 10.25 9.67 -12.74
CA ASP A 151 11.05 10.59 -11.93
C ASP A 151 10.18 11.72 -11.35
N GLU A 152 9.30 12.30 -12.17
CA GLU A 152 8.38 13.33 -11.71
C GLU A 152 7.40 12.83 -10.64
N VAL A 153 6.86 11.63 -10.81
CA VAL A 153 5.97 10.99 -9.81
C VAL A 153 6.73 10.71 -8.51
N ALA A 154 8.00 10.27 -8.58
CA ALA A 154 8.85 10.05 -7.42
C ALA A 154 9.14 11.36 -6.68
N ASP A 155 9.42 12.46 -7.39
CA ASP A 155 9.62 13.78 -6.79
C ASP A 155 8.33 14.28 -6.11
N VAL A 156 7.17 14.12 -6.73
CA VAL A 156 5.87 14.45 -6.10
C VAL A 156 5.67 13.67 -4.80
N LEU A 157 5.96 12.38 -4.80
CA LEU A 157 5.85 11.57 -3.58
C LEU A 157 6.76 12.11 -2.47
N LYS A 158 8.00 12.41 -2.80
CA LYS A 158 8.98 12.99 -1.88
C LYS A 158 8.49 14.30 -1.28
N ASP A 159 7.97 15.21 -2.11
CA ASP A 159 7.47 16.50 -1.67
C ASP A 159 6.25 16.36 -0.74
N VAL A 160 5.33 15.45 -1.07
CA VAL A 160 4.16 15.16 -0.25
C VAL A 160 4.54 14.54 1.10
N LEU A 161 5.51 13.62 1.12
CA LEU A 161 6.03 13.05 2.37
C LEU A 161 6.66 14.13 3.25
N MET A 162 7.46 15.02 2.66
CA MET A 162 8.11 16.13 3.34
C MET A 162 7.07 17.12 3.90
N GLY A 163 6.10 17.54 3.09
CA GLY A 163 4.98 18.39 3.48
C GLY A 163 4.08 17.75 4.55
N GLY A 164 4.03 16.44 4.59
CA GLY A 164 3.30 15.64 5.61
C GLY A 164 4.03 15.45 6.92
N GLY A 165 5.26 15.99 7.07
CA GLY A 165 6.03 15.92 8.29
C GLY A 165 6.85 14.63 8.46
N VAL A 166 7.06 13.87 7.37
CA VAL A 166 7.97 12.72 7.39
C VAL A 166 9.41 13.24 7.43
N SER A 167 10.24 12.67 8.32
CA SER A 167 11.63 13.10 8.47
C SER A 167 12.48 12.71 7.26
N LYS A 168 13.50 13.53 6.95
CA LYS A 168 14.37 13.28 5.81
C LYS A 168 14.98 11.85 5.79
N PRO A 169 15.52 11.32 6.90
CA PRO A 169 16.07 9.95 6.91
C PRO A 169 15.01 8.89 6.54
N ASP A 170 13.78 9.05 7.00
CA ASP A 170 12.70 8.12 6.72
C ASP A 170 12.21 8.25 5.28
N ILE A 171 12.21 9.47 4.72
CA ILE A 171 11.96 9.70 3.30
C ILE A 171 13.03 8.99 2.46
N ASP A 172 14.30 9.11 2.83
CA ASP A 172 15.40 8.48 2.09
C ASP A 172 15.23 6.94 2.06
N VAL A 173 14.74 6.32 3.13
CA VAL A 173 14.41 4.88 3.18
C VAL A 173 13.27 4.54 2.20
N ILE A 174 12.18 5.32 2.21
CA ILE A 174 11.04 5.11 1.32
C ILE A 174 11.45 5.31 -0.14
N MET A 175 12.19 6.38 -0.45
CA MET A 175 12.62 6.69 -1.80
C MET A 175 13.61 5.67 -2.36
N LYS A 176 14.48 5.10 -1.53
CA LYS A 176 15.34 3.99 -1.94
C LYS A 176 14.53 2.77 -2.39
N HIS A 177 13.44 2.47 -1.70
CA HIS A 177 12.53 1.40 -2.14
C HIS A 177 11.84 1.78 -3.45
N VAL A 178 11.32 3.00 -3.56
CA VAL A 178 10.71 3.50 -4.81
C VAL A 178 11.70 3.36 -5.97
N GLU A 179 12.94 3.79 -5.82
CA GLU A 179 13.95 3.67 -6.88
C GLU A 179 14.22 2.21 -7.31
N SER A 180 14.14 1.26 -6.38
CA SER A 180 14.29 -0.17 -6.71
C SER A 180 13.16 -0.72 -7.60
N LEU A 181 12.05 -0.02 -7.71
CA LEU A 181 10.91 -0.40 -8.57
C LEU A 181 11.05 0.11 -10.00
N ARG A 182 11.99 1.00 -10.26
CA ARG A 182 12.15 1.69 -11.55
C ARG A 182 12.20 0.73 -12.73
N GLU A 183 13.01 -0.30 -12.65
CA GLU A 183 13.16 -1.30 -13.72
C GLU A 183 11.91 -2.12 -13.99
N MET A 184 11.00 -2.22 -13.01
CA MET A 184 9.73 -2.92 -13.14
C MET A 184 8.61 -2.06 -13.71
N ILE A 185 8.74 -0.73 -13.60
CA ILE A 185 7.66 0.23 -13.92
C ILE A 185 7.93 0.97 -15.23
N VAL A 186 9.19 1.32 -15.50
CA VAL A 186 9.59 2.09 -16.70
C VAL A 186 9.70 1.14 -17.89
N ALA A 187 9.11 1.55 -19.03
CA ALA A 187 9.15 0.80 -20.28
C ALA A 187 10.30 1.28 -21.18
#